data_d428e7c5eccd3de27527dbf1ea470805
#
_entry.id   d428e7c5eccd3de27527dbf1ea470805
#
_cell.length_a   1.000
_cell.length_b   1.000
_cell.length_c   1.000
_cell.angle_alpha   90.00
_cell.angle_beta   90.00
_cell.angle_gamma   90.00
#
_symmetry.space_group_name_H-M   'P 1'
#
loop_
_entity.id
_entity.type
_entity.pdbx_description
1 polymer ?
#
loop_
_entity_poly.entity_id
_entity_poly.type
_entity_poly.pdbx_seq_one_letter_code
_entity_poly.pdbx_strand_id
1 'polypeptide(L)'
;MEKLQWDSFTKKIYIHKSIEELYDLWATSKGITSWFLKQAEYTTIDGQIRKPSQRIQKGDTYTWQWHNWDEKEKGEVLEANGNNYIEINFSSSKVSVKLEKKNNATMVTLSQFDIPSDDKSKLQIHYGCSNGWTFWLANLKAFAEHGILLNETEINLQENELSGYEFVNM
;
A
#
# COMPACT_ATOMS: atom_id res chain seq x y z
N MET A 1 -25.03 -17.82 -2.76
CA MET A 1 -24.24 -16.93 -1.90
C MET A 1 -22.79 -17.38 -1.98
N GLU A 2 -21.90 -16.60 -2.60
CA GLU A 2 -20.47 -16.93 -2.60
C GLU A 2 -19.98 -16.96 -1.16
N LYS A 3 -19.25 -18.02 -0.81
CA LYS A 3 -18.61 -18.12 0.51
C LYS A 3 -17.60 -16.97 0.64
N LEU A 4 -17.72 -16.16 1.67
CA LEU A 4 -16.68 -15.21 2.06
C LEU A 4 -15.36 -16.00 2.22
N GLN A 5 -14.38 -15.64 1.42
CA GLN A 5 -13.03 -16.21 1.48
C GLN A 5 -12.19 -15.36 2.45
N TRP A 6 -11.43 -16.04 3.30
CA TRP A 6 -10.53 -15.38 4.25
C TRP A 6 -9.10 -15.24 3.70
N ASP A 7 -8.83 -15.88 2.57
CA ASP A 7 -7.52 -15.89 1.92
C ASP A 7 -7.26 -14.69 1.03
N SER A 8 -8.28 -13.85 0.81
CA SER A 8 -8.15 -12.66 -0.04
C SER A 8 -9.23 -11.62 0.23
N PHE A 9 -8.96 -10.39 -0.17
CA PHE A 9 -9.95 -9.31 -0.28
C PHE A 9 -9.53 -8.32 -1.38
N THR A 10 -10.51 -7.54 -1.85
CA THR A 10 -10.28 -6.50 -2.86
C THR A 10 -10.95 -5.20 -2.43
N LYS A 11 -10.24 -4.09 -2.61
CA LYS A 11 -10.73 -2.71 -2.42
C LYS A 11 -10.61 -1.94 -3.72
N LYS A 12 -11.60 -1.11 -4.02
CA LYS A 12 -11.60 -0.28 -5.23
C LYS A 12 -11.96 1.16 -4.89
N ILE A 13 -11.32 2.09 -5.58
CA ILE A 13 -11.61 3.52 -5.45
C ILE A 13 -11.41 4.21 -6.81
N TYR A 14 -12.25 5.20 -7.12
CA TYR A 14 -12.03 6.09 -8.27
C TYR A 14 -11.27 7.33 -7.82
N ILE A 15 -10.20 7.67 -8.54
CA ILE A 15 -9.38 8.86 -8.32
C ILE A 15 -9.30 9.64 -9.63
N HIS A 16 -9.58 10.95 -9.60
CA HIS A 16 -9.53 11.84 -10.74
C HIS A 16 -8.10 12.29 -11.05
N LYS A 17 -7.27 11.31 -11.39
CA LYS A 17 -5.88 11.46 -11.82
C LYS A 17 -5.57 10.48 -12.94
N SER A 18 -4.50 10.76 -13.69
CA SER A 18 -4.03 9.86 -14.74
C SER A 18 -3.42 8.58 -14.15
N ILE A 19 -3.39 7.52 -14.95
CA ILE A 19 -2.72 6.26 -14.58
C ILE A 19 -1.24 6.53 -14.28
N GLU A 20 -0.57 7.35 -15.08
CA GLU A 20 0.84 7.66 -14.91
C GLU A 20 1.14 8.34 -13.57
N GLU A 21 0.37 9.39 -13.20
CA GLU A 21 0.51 10.07 -11.92
C GLU A 21 0.30 9.10 -10.75
N LEU A 22 -0.74 8.27 -10.81
CA LEU A 22 -1.03 7.29 -9.75
C LEU A 22 0.02 6.17 -9.71
N TYR A 23 0.49 5.72 -10.87
CA TYR A 23 1.56 4.71 -10.91
C TYR A 23 2.83 5.22 -10.22
N ASP A 24 3.23 6.46 -10.44
CA ASP A 24 4.39 7.07 -9.78
C ASP A 24 4.21 7.22 -8.27
N LEU A 25 2.98 7.45 -7.79
CA LEU A 25 2.68 7.48 -6.36
C LEU A 25 2.84 6.11 -5.68
N TRP A 26 2.67 5.02 -6.41
CA TRP A 26 2.89 3.67 -5.91
C TRP A 26 4.31 3.15 -6.17
N ALA A 27 4.87 3.45 -7.33
CA ALA A 27 6.04 2.79 -7.89
C ALA A 27 7.37 3.51 -7.62
N THR A 28 7.38 4.63 -6.90
CA THR A 28 8.60 5.36 -6.58
C THR A 28 8.70 5.61 -5.07
N SER A 29 9.92 5.65 -4.55
CA SER A 29 10.15 6.00 -3.14
C SER A 29 9.58 7.39 -2.81
N LYS A 30 9.84 8.38 -3.69
CA LYS A 30 9.27 9.74 -3.56
C LYS A 30 7.74 9.73 -3.55
N GLY A 31 7.13 8.94 -4.44
CA GLY A 31 5.67 8.86 -4.56
C GLY A 31 5.03 8.24 -3.32
N ILE A 32 5.48 7.05 -2.94
CA ILE A 32 4.85 6.29 -1.87
C ILE A 32 5.05 6.94 -0.48
N THR A 33 6.14 7.68 -0.29
CA THR A 33 6.36 8.44 0.95
C THR A 33 5.59 9.76 1.02
N SER A 34 4.99 10.20 -0.08
CA SER A 34 4.18 11.42 -0.08
C SER A 34 2.78 11.23 0.51
N TRP A 35 2.27 9.99 0.61
CA TRP A 35 0.91 9.74 1.08
C TRP A 35 0.76 8.51 2.00
N PHE A 36 1.68 7.55 1.95
CA PHE A 36 1.52 6.25 2.62
C PHE A 36 2.56 5.99 3.70
N LEU A 37 3.83 6.22 3.41
CA LEU A 37 4.93 5.80 4.26
C LEU A 37 5.75 7.00 4.78
N LYS A 38 6.36 6.81 5.95
CA LYS A 38 7.41 7.71 6.46
C LYS A 38 8.71 7.54 5.68
N GLN A 39 9.08 6.28 5.41
CA GLN A 39 10.30 5.93 4.65
C GLN A 39 10.04 4.74 3.74
N ALA A 40 10.63 4.77 2.56
CA ALA A 40 10.66 3.67 1.61
C ALA A 40 12.03 3.62 0.93
N GLU A 41 12.67 2.47 1.00
CA GLU A 41 13.90 2.19 0.29
C GLU A 41 13.70 0.98 -0.62
N TYR A 42 14.14 1.09 -1.87
CA TYR A 42 14.11 0.02 -2.84
C TYR A 42 15.54 -0.31 -3.29
N THR A 43 15.87 -1.58 -3.30
CA THR A 43 17.19 -2.07 -3.72
C THR A 43 17.04 -2.98 -4.92
N THR A 44 17.81 -2.69 -5.98
CA THR A 44 17.82 -3.50 -7.20
C THR A 44 18.40 -4.89 -6.98
N ILE A 45 18.20 -5.81 -7.93
CA ILE A 45 18.81 -7.15 -7.91
C ILE A 45 20.34 -7.08 -7.75
N ASP A 46 20.97 -6.04 -8.31
CA ASP A 46 22.43 -5.84 -8.20
C ASP A 46 22.86 -5.16 -6.89
N GLY A 47 21.94 -4.97 -5.95
CA GLY A 47 22.22 -4.39 -4.62
C GLY A 47 22.36 -2.87 -4.60
N GLN A 48 21.93 -2.16 -5.65
CA GLN A 48 21.97 -0.70 -5.68
C GLN A 48 20.66 -0.10 -5.17
N ILE A 49 20.76 0.94 -4.37
CA ILE A 49 19.57 1.68 -3.90
C ILE A 49 19.03 2.54 -5.05
N ARG A 50 17.73 2.42 -5.31
CA ARG A 50 17.04 3.25 -6.30
C ARG A 50 16.96 4.71 -5.85
N LYS A 51 17.14 5.62 -6.80
CA LYS A 51 16.91 7.05 -6.56
C LYS A 51 15.42 7.30 -6.27
N PRO A 52 15.08 8.33 -5.48
CA PRO A 52 13.69 8.58 -5.05
C PRO A 52 12.65 8.65 -6.16
N SER A 53 13.00 9.11 -7.35
CA SER A 53 12.11 9.23 -8.52
C SER A 53 12.20 8.06 -9.50
N GLN A 54 13.04 7.07 -9.25
CA GLN A 54 13.12 5.88 -10.09
C GLN A 54 11.99 4.90 -9.76
N ARG A 55 11.32 4.42 -10.80
CA ARG A 55 10.28 3.39 -10.67
C ARG A 55 10.87 2.05 -10.26
N ILE A 56 10.20 1.36 -9.38
CA ILE A 56 10.52 -0.01 -8.99
C ILE A 56 10.39 -0.95 -10.19
N GLN A 57 11.11 -2.06 -10.11
CA GLN A 57 11.08 -3.12 -11.11
C GLN A 57 10.95 -4.47 -10.42
N LYS A 58 10.49 -5.45 -11.17
CA LYS A 58 10.44 -6.84 -10.74
C LYS A 58 11.81 -7.29 -10.21
N GLY A 59 11.81 -7.94 -9.06
CA GLY A 59 13.01 -8.43 -8.38
C GLY A 59 13.68 -7.42 -7.45
N ASP A 60 13.20 -6.16 -7.41
CA ASP A 60 13.65 -5.23 -6.38
C ASP A 60 13.20 -5.71 -5.00
N THR A 61 14.02 -5.49 -4.00
CA THR A 61 13.60 -5.64 -2.59
C THR A 61 13.23 -4.29 -2.01
N TYR A 62 12.37 -4.30 -1.00
CA TYR A 62 11.98 -3.06 -0.35
C TYR A 62 12.06 -3.14 1.17
N THR A 63 12.24 -1.97 1.80
CA THR A 63 12.09 -1.74 3.23
C THR A 63 11.20 -0.53 3.42
N TRP A 64 10.06 -0.73 4.10
CA TRP A 64 9.04 0.27 4.37
C TRP A 64 8.93 0.56 5.85
N GLN A 65 8.65 1.81 6.22
CA GLN A 65 8.32 2.21 7.57
C GLN A 65 7.20 3.24 7.55
N TRP A 66 6.18 3.03 8.39
CA TRP A 66 5.06 3.97 8.56
C TRP A 66 5.36 4.99 9.64
N HIS A 67 4.63 6.11 9.61
CA HIS A 67 4.50 6.98 10.78
C HIS A 67 3.87 6.18 11.93
N ASN A 68 4.22 6.48 13.16
CA ASN A 68 3.70 5.77 14.33
C ASN A 68 4.01 4.26 14.43
N TRP A 69 4.94 3.73 13.61
CA TRP A 69 5.40 2.35 13.70
C TRP A 69 6.92 2.30 13.72
N ASP A 70 7.48 1.61 14.71
CA ASP A 70 8.95 1.42 14.79
C ASP A 70 9.42 0.26 13.94
N GLU A 71 8.55 -0.73 13.73
CA GLU A 71 8.85 -1.91 12.92
C GLU A 71 8.91 -1.55 11.43
N LYS A 72 9.76 -2.27 10.71
CA LYS A 72 9.92 -2.15 9.26
C LYS A 72 9.37 -3.37 8.56
N GLU A 73 8.55 -3.15 7.56
CA GLU A 73 8.13 -4.18 6.62
C GLU A 73 9.18 -4.35 5.54
N LYS A 74 9.49 -5.60 5.19
CA LYS A 74 10.43 -5.94 4.12
C LYS A 74 9.80 -6.95 3.18
N GLY A 75 10.06 -6.79 1.90
CA GLY A 75 9.55 -7.70 0.90
C GLY A 75 10.22 -7.53 -0.46
N GLU A 76 9.64 -8.13 -1.46
CA GLU A 76 10.11 -8.15 -2.84
C GLU A 76 9.01 -7.67 -3.79
N VAL A 77 9.41 -6.97 -4.84
CA VAL A 77 8.56 -6.59 -5.97
C VAL A 77 8.45 -7.79 -6.91
N LEU A 78 7.31 -8.46 -6.88
CA LEU A 78 7.04 -9.66 -7.69
C LEU A 78 6.73 -9.32 -9.16
N GLU A 79 6.08 -8.16 -9.38
CA GLU A 79 5.79 -7.62 -10.70
C GLU A 79 5.67 -6.09 -10.65
N ALA A 80 6.20 -5.43 -11.66
CA ALA A 80 6.03 -3.99 -11.89
C ALA A 80 6.18 -3.73 -13.40
N ASN A 81 5.05 -3.57 -14.10
CA ASN A 81 5.04 -3.45 -15.56
C ASN A 81 5.38 -2.04 -16.09
N GLY A 82 5.67 -1.09 -15.18
CA GLY A 82 6.01 0.29 -15.54
C GLY A 82 4.84 1.14 -16.06
N ASN A 83 3.61 0.63 -16.00
CA ASN A 83 2.44 1.29 -16.55
C ASN A 83 1.24 1.31 -15.59
N ASN A 84 0.68 0.14 -15.26
CA ASN A 84 -0.60 0.08 -14.55
C ASN A 84 -0.75 -1.11 -13.59
N TYR A 85 0.31 -1.88 -13.34
CA TYR A 85 0.26 -3.04 -12.46
C TYR A 85 1.53 -3.17 -11.62
N ILE A 86 1.33 -3.43 -10.33
CA ILE A 86 2.37 -3.71 -9.33
C ILE A 86 1.89 -4.87 -8.48
N GLU A 87 2.81 -5.78 -8.14
CA GLU A 87 2.58 -6.86 -7.18
C GLU A 87 3.80 -7.02 -6.27
N ILE A 88 3.57 -7.15 -4.97
CA ILE A 88 4.61 -7.27 -3.96
C ILE A 88 4.27 -8.39 -2.96
N ASN A 89 5.28 -8.99 -2.36
CA ASN A 89 5.10 -9.68 -1.09
C ASN A 89 4.75 -8.65 -0.02
N PHE A 90 3.83 -8.96 0.86
CA PHE A 90 3.44 -8.06 1.95
C PHE A 90 3.04 -8.88 3.16
N SER A 91 3.81 -8.77 4.25
CA SER A 91 3.67 -9.66 5.40
C SER A 91 3.76 -11.13 4.93
N SER A 92 2.89 -12.01 5.39
CA SER A 92 2.78 -13.39 4.91
C SER A 92 1.76 -13.59 3.77
N SER A 93 1.58 -12.57 2.95
CA SER A 93 0.63 -12.55 1.83
C SER A 93 1.20 -11.78 0.64
N LYS A 94 0.38 -11.49 -0.35
CA LYS A 94 0.73 -10.66 -1.51
C LYS A 94 -0.26 -9.51 -1.67
N VAL A 95 0.22 -8.39 -2.16
CA VAL A 95 -0.61 -7.24 -2.52
C VAL A 95 -0.38 -6.89 -3.98
N SER A 96 -1.46 -6.69 -4.72
CA SER A 96 -1.41 -6.14 -6.07
C SER A 96 -2.20 -4.84 -6.17
N VAL A 97 -1.71 -3.94 -7.02
CA VAL A 97 -2.37 -2.69 -7.39
C VAL A 97 -2.52 -2.66 -8.90
N LYS A 98 -3.76 -2.53 -9.38
CA LYS A 98 -4.10 -2.39 -10.80
C LYS A 98 -4.79 -1.05 -11.04
N LEU A 99 -4.35 -0.34 -12.06
CA LEU A 99 -4.89 0.96 -12.46
C LEU A 99 -5.59 0.83 -13.81
N GLU A 100 -6.85 1.26 -13.88
CA GLU A 100 -7.65 1.16 -15.11
C GLU A 100 -8.37 2.48 -15.38
N LYS A 101 -8.26 2.99 -16.61
CA LYS A 101 -8.99 4.20 -16.99
C LYS A 101 -10.49 3.94 -17.05
N LYS A 102 -11.26 4.83 -16.40
CA LYS A 102 -12.72 4.81 -16.38
C LYS A 102 -13.24 6.24 -16.58
N ASN A 103 -13.67 6.55 -17.81
CA ASN A 103 -14.09 7.91 -18.18
C ASN A 103 -12.97 8.94 -17.91
N ASN A 104 -13.23 9.93 -17.04
CA ASN A 104 -12.29 10.98 -16.63
C ASN A 104 -11.56 10.68 -15.32
N ALA A 105 -11.63 9.45 -14.82
CA ALA A 105 -10.97 9.00 -13.61
C ALA A 105 -10.16 7.71 -13.85
N THR A 106 -9.35 7.34 -12.88
CA THR A 106 -8.68 6.04 -12.82
C THR A 106 -9.30 5.22 -11.69
N MET A 107 -9.70 4.00 -12.00
CA MET A 107 -10.06 3.02 -10.97
C MET A 107 -8.79 2.37 -10.45
N VAL A 108 -8.54 2.54 -9.17
CA VAL A 108 -7.49 1.85 -8.42
C VAL A 108 -8.12 0.60 -7.81
N THR A 109 -7.61 -0.56 -8.17
CA THR A 109 -8.00 -1.85 -7.59
C THR A 109 -6.82 -2.38 -6.80
N LEU A 110 -6.96 -2.50 -5.48
CA LEU A 110 -6.01 -3.15 -4.60
C LEU A 110 -6.56 -4.49 -4.18
N SER A 111 -5.79 -5.55 -4.36
CA SER A 111 -6.13 -6.89 -3.88
C SER A 111 -5.01 -7.41 -2.98
N GLN A 112 -5.39 -7.95 -1.83
CA GLN A 112 -4.47 -8.72 -0.98
C GLN A 112 -4.92 -10.17 -0.98
N PHE A 113 -4.00 -11.09 -1.23
CA PHE A 113 -4.31 -12.51 -1.48
C PHE A 113 -3.17 -13.41 -0.99
N ASP A 114 -3.39 -14.72 -1.07
CA ASP A 114 -2.53 -15.74 -0.45
C ASP A 114 -2.41 -15.52 1.08
N ILE A 115 -3.47 -15.04 1.72
CA ILE A 115 -3.52 -14.84 3.17
C ILE A 115 -3.67 -16.21 3.84
N PRO A 116 -2.82 -16.57 4.81
CA PRO A 116 -2.99 -17.82 5.55
C PRO A 116 -4.34 -17.91 6.26
N SER A 117 -4.89 -19.11 6.38
CA SER A 117 -6.25 -19.33 6.88
C SER A 117 -6.36 -19.56 8.39
N ASP A 118 -5.26 -19.47 9.14
CA ASP A 118 -5.28 -19.53 10.59
C ASP A 118 -5.94 -18.29 11.22
N ASP A 119 -6.40 -18.40 12.45
CA ASP A 119 -7.20 -17.34 13.10
C ASP A 119 -6.39 -16.06 13.34
N LYS A 120 -5.08 -16.18 13.58
CA LYS A 120 -4.18 -15.02 13.72
C LYS A 120 -4.10 -14.24 12.41
N SER A 121 -3.91 -14.93 11.29
CA SER A 121 -3.85 -14.32 9.96
C SER A 121 -5.19 -13.71 9.54
N LYS A 122 -6.32 -14.34 9.87
CA LYS A 122 -7.64 -13.75 9.65
C LYS A 122 -7.81 -12.43 10.40
N LEU A 123 -7.37 -12.37 11.65
CA LEU A 123 -7.47 -11.16 12.47
C LEU A 123 -6.47 -10.07 12.02
N GLN A 124 -5.19 -10.41 11.95
CA GLN A 124 -4.13 -9.44 11.75
C GLN A 124 -3.99 -9.03 10.28
N ILE A 125 -4.13 -9.97 9.35
CA ILE A 125 -3.92 -9.70 7.92
C ILE A 125 -5.26 -9.42 7.25
N HIS A 126 -6.20 -10.37 7.23
CA HIS A 126 -7.45 -10.14 6.52
C HIS A 126 -8.24 -8.96 7.08
N TYR A 127 -8.56 -8.98 8.39
CA TYR A 127 -9.33 -7.89 9.02
C TYR A 127 -8.49 -6.62 9.16
N GLY A 128 -7.30 -6.70 9.75
CA GLY A 128 -6.44 -5.55 10.01
C GLY A 128 -6.01 -4.83 8.74
N CYS A 129 -5.43 -5.55 7.76
CA CYS A 129 -5.02 -4.94 6.50
C CYS A 129 -6.21 -4.47 5.66
N SER A 130 -7.35 -5.18 5.69
CA SER A 130 -8.55 -4.74 4.98
C SER A 130 -9.05 -3.38 5.47
N ASN A 131 -9.06 -3.17 6.79
CA ASN A 131 -9.40 -1.86 7.38
C ASN A 131 -8.34 -0.82 7.06
N GLY A 132 -7.07 -1.16 7.21
CA GLY A 132 -5.96 -0.26 6.88
C GLY A 132 -6.00 0.20 5.42
N TRP A 133 -6.17 -0.71 4.48
CA TRP A 133 -6.26 -0.36 3.05
C TRP A 133 -7.47 0.50 2.72
N THR A 134 -8.60 0.33 3.41
CA THR A 134 -9.75 1.22 3.24
C THR A 134 -9.39 2.66 3.57
N PHE A 135 -8.72 2.89 4.69
CA PHE A 135 -8.24 4.22 5.07
C PHE A 135 -7.17 4.74 4.10
N TRP A 136 -6.14 3.94 3.81
CA TRP A 136 -5.03 4.38 2.98
C TRP A 136 -5.42 4.70 1.54
N LEU A 137 -6.38 3.99 0.95
CA LEU A 137 -6.92 4.36 -0.35
C LEU A 137 -7.72 5.68 -0.31
N ALA A 138 -8.43 5.96 0.78
CA ALA A 138 -9.07 7.26 0.99
C ALA A 138 -8.02 8.38 1.14
N ASN A 139 -6.93 8.12 1.88
CA ASN A 139 -5.81 9.03 2.03
C ASN A 139 -5.12 9.30 0.68
N LEU A 140 -4.89 8.26 -0.13
CA LEU A 140 -4.34 8.40 -1.49
C LEU A 140 -5.22 9.33 -2.35
N LYS A 141 -6.53 9.14 -2.32
CA LYS A 141 -7.47 10.00 -3.06
C LYS A 141 -7.42 11.45 -2.57
N ALA A 142 -7.47 11.68 -1.27
CA ALA A 142 -7.39 13.01 -0.69
C ALA A 142 -6.07 13.71 -1.07
N PHE A 143 -4.96 13.00 -0.99
CA PHE A 143 -3.66 13.51 -1.39
C PHE A 143 -3.58 13.78 -2.90
N ALA A 144 -3.93 12.81 -3.74
CA ALA A 144 -3.80 12.92 -5.18
C ALA A 144 -4.68 14.03 -5.78
N GLU A 145 -5.91 14.18 -5.30
CA GLU A 145 -6.86 15.17 -5.83
C GLU A 145 -6.71 16.54 -5.19
N HIS A 146 -6.33 16.62 -3.91
CA HIS A 146 -6.40 17.85 -3.11
C HIS A 146 -5.13 18.21 -2.36
N GLY A 147 -4.10 17.36 -2.36
CA GLY A 147 -2.86 17.58 -1.59
C GLY A 147 -3.05 17.47 -0.07
N ILE A 148 -4.11 16.79 0.38
CA ILE A 148 -4.47 16.66 1.80
C ILE A 148 -4.06 15.27 2.29
N LEU A 149 -3.38 15.23 3.44
CA LEU A 149 -3.08 14.00 4.17
C LEU A 149 -4.05 13.83 5.35
N LEU A 150 -4.63 12.65 5.46
CA LEU A 150 -5.57 12.29 6.53
C LEU A 150 -4.88 11.53 7.68
N ASN A 151 -3.69 10.98 7.42
CA ASN A 151 -2.93 10.23 8.41
C ASN A 151 -2.26 11.15 9.42
N GLU A 152 -2.18 10.67 10.67
CA GLU A 152 -1.52 11.38 11.75
C GLU A 152 0.01 11.25 11.64
N THR A 153 0.70 12.36 11.69
CA THR A 153 2.17 12.41 11.59
C THR A 153 2.83 13.19 12.74
N GLU A 154 2.07 13.88 13.56
CA GLU A 154 2.56 14.76 14.63
C GLU A 154 2.35 14.16 16.02
N ILE A 155 1.19 13.52 16.25
CA ILE A 155 0.84 12.92 17.53
C ILE A 155 1.37 11.47 17.57
N ASN A 156 2.07 11.14 18.66
CA ASN A 156 2.47 9.75 18.88
C ASN A 156 1.26 8.92 19.34
N LEU A 157 0.83 7.99 18.50
CA LEU A 157 -0.30 7.09 18.76
C LEU A 157 0.13 5.73 19.32
N GLN A 158 1.43 5.47 19.49
CA GLN A 158 1.96 4.17 19.92
C GLN A 158 1.78 3.90 21.42
N GLU A 159 1.41 4.90 22.20
CA GLU A 159 1.28 4.75 23.68
C GLU A 159 0.11 3.86 24.11
N ASN A 160 -0.83 3.58 23.19
CA ASN A 160 -1.97 2.69 23.46
C ASN A 160 -1.75 1.33 22.78
N GLU A 161 -1.87 0.24 23.53
CA GLU A 161 -1.69 -1.14 23.06
C GLU A 161 -2.62 -1.49 21.87
N LEU A 162 -3.82 -0.92 21.84
CA LEU A 162 -4.82 -1.15 20.78
C LEU A 162 -4.82 -0.07 19.69
N SER A 163 -3.88 0.86 19.69
CA SER A 163 -3.90 2.02 18.79
C SER A 163 -4.03 1.64 17.31
N GLY A 164 -3.33 0.61 16.85
CA GLY A 164 -3.42 0.13 15.47
C GLY A 164 -4.80 -0.44 15.08
N TYR A 165 -5.69 -0.69 16.04
CA TYR A 165 -7.06 -1.15 15.80
C TYR A 165 -8.10 -0.06 16.06
N GLU A 166 -7.78 0.95 16.85
CA GLU A 166 -8.72 2.00 17.29
C GLU A 166 -8.56 3.30 16.48
N PHE A 167 -7.32 3.70 16.20
CA PHE A 167 -7.07 4.90 15.41
C PHE A 167 -7.11 4.59 13.91
N VAL A 168 -8.07 5.18 13.21
CA VAL A 168 -8.27 4.94 11.77
C VAL A 168 -7.21 5.57 10.89
N ASN A 169 -6.51 6.57 11.40
CA ASN A 169 -5.53 7.39 10.66
C ASN A 169 -4.08 7.21 11.14
N MET A 170 -3.81 6.08 11.75
CA MET A 170 -2.47 5.70 12.21
C MET A 170 -1.57 5.14 11.10
#